data_9ed6bea9aef580b073116b94088411a1
#
_entry.id   9ed6bea9aef580b073116b94088411a1
#
_cell.length_a   1.000
_cell.length_b   1.000
_cell.length_c   1.000
_cell.angle_alpha   90.00
_cell.angle_beta   90.00
_cell.angle_gamma   90.00
#
_symmetry.space_group_name_H-M   'P 1'
#
loop_
_entity.id
_entity.type
_entity.pdbx_description
1 polymer ?
#
loop_
_entity_poly.entity_id
_entity_poly.type
_entity_poly.pdbx_seq_one_letter_code
_entity_poly.pdbx_strand_id
1 'polypeptide(L)'
;MWRNPDPKKSYDVIIVGGGGHGLGTAYYLAKEHGLKNIAVIEKGWLGSGNTGRNTTIIRSNYLWNESAFLYDHSLKLWENLSSELNYNVMFSQRGVMNLAHNEHDIKEMKRRI
;
A
#
# COMPACT_ATOMS: atom_id res chain seq x y z
N MET A 1 -17.70 -10.26 -10.08
CA MET A 1 -18.79 -9.28 -10.28
C MET A 1 -19.02 -8.53 -8.97
N TRP A 2 -18.95 -7.21 -8.99
CA TRP A 2 -19.17 -6.39 -7.81
C TRP A 2 -20.64 -6.47 -7.40
N ARG A 3 -20.87 -6.78 -6.13
CA ARG A 3 -22.22 -6.75 -5.56
C ARG A 3 -22.34 -5.48 -4.74
N ASN A 4 -23.49 -4.83 -4.83
CA ASN A 4 -23.85 -3.69 -3.99
C ASN A 4 -24.96 -4.16 -3.02
N PRO A 5 -24.58 -4.83 -1.92
CA PRO A 5 -25.57 -5.33 -0.97
C PRO A 5 -26.25 -4.17 -0.24
N ASP A 6 -27.47 -4.41 0.21
CA ASP A 6 -28.16 -3.47 1.09
C ASP A 6 -27.34 -3.23 2.37
N PRO A 7 -27.19 -1.98 2.80
CA PRO A 7 -26.47 -1.68 4.02
C PRO A 7 -27.09 -2.37 5.24
N LYS A 8 -26.25 -2.91 6.11
CA LYS A 8 -26.69 -3.42 7.41
C LYS A 8 -27.05 -2.26 8.35
N LYS A 9 -27.82 -2.56 9.40
CA LYS A 9 -28.20 -1.56 10.42
C LYS A 9 -26.99 -1.07 11.24
N SER A 10 -25.96 -1.90 11.39
CA SER A 10 -24.74 -1.56 12.14
C SER A 10 -23.53 -2.31 11.60
N TYR A 11 -22.35 -1.74 11.83
CA TYR A 11 -21.06 -2.31 11.52
C TYR A 11 -20.12 -2.11 12.71
N ASP A 12 -19.17 -3.03 12.90
CA ASP A 12 -18.14 -2.90 13.92
C ASP A 12 -17.13 -1.83 13.53
N VAL A 13 -16.82 -1.74 12.22
CA VAL A 13 -15.90 -0.74 11.66
C VAL A 13 -16.47 -0.21 10.35
N ILE A 14 -16.41 1.09 10.19
CA ILE A 14 -16.71 1.78 8.92
C ILE A 14 -15.45 2.50 8.44
N ILE A 15 -15.01 2.16 7.23
CA ILE A 15 -13.85 2.76 6.59
C ILE A 15 -14.34 3.66 5.47
N VAL A 16 -13.95 4.92 5.49
CA VAL A 16 -14.31 5.89 4.46
C VAL A 16 -13.18 6.00 3.44
N GLY A 17 -13.46 5.59 2.22
CA GLY A 17 -12.54 5.57 1.09
C GLY A 17 -12.10 4.16 0.69
N GLY A 18 -12.34 3.80 -0.57
CA GLY A 18 -11.99 2.51 -1.18
C GLY A 18 -10.66 2.56 -1.95
N GLY A 19 -9.68 3.33 -1.48
CA GLY A 19 -8.31 3.32 -2.00
C GLY A 19 -7.44 2.25 -1.35
N GLY A 20 -6.14 2.23 -1.68
CA GLY A 20 -5.18 1.25 -1.16
C GLY A 20 -5.13 1.20 0.38
N HIS A 21 -5.15 2.36 1.05
CA HIS A 21 -5.19 2.40 2.50
C HIS A 21 -6.49 1.83 3.08
N GLY A 22 -7.64 2.23 2.54
CA GLY A 22 -8.94 1.73 3.04
C GLY A 22 -9.13 0.24 2.83
N LEU A 23 -8.80 -0.25 1.63
CA LEU A 23 -8.89 -1.69 1.32
C LEU A 23 -7.87 -2.51 2.10
N GLY A 24 -6.63 -2.02 2.23
CA GLY A 24 -5.60 -2.66 3.05
C GLY A 24 -6.02 -2.72 4.52
N THR A 25 -6.56 -1.64 5.07
CA THR A 25 -7.08 -1.61 6.43
C THR A 25 -8.19 -2.64 6.63
N ALA A 26 -9.17 -2.68 5.72
CA ALA A 26 -10.25 -3.68 5.79
C ALA A 26 -9.73 -5.11 5.74
N TYR A 27 -8.78 -5.36 4.83
CA TYR A 27 -8.16 -6.67 4.63
C TYR A 27 -7.44 -7.14 5.90
N TYR A 28 -6.54 -6.32 6.46
CA TYR A 28 -5.78 -6.72 7.63
C TYR A 28 -6.60 -6.76 8.91
N LEU A 29 -7.60 -5.91 9.08
CA LEU A 29 -8.57 -6.03 10.17
C LEU A 29 -9.32 -7.36 10.14
N ALA A 30 -9.69 -7.81 8.95
CA ALA A 30 -10.34 -9.10 8.80
C ALA A 30 -9.37 -10.27 9.01
N LYS A 31 -8.18 -10.20 8.41
CA LYS A 31 -7.19 -11.27 8.43
C LYS A 31 -6.55 -11.45 9.80
N GLU A 32 -6.02 -10.37 10.38
CA GLU A 32 -5.20 -10.43 11.60
C GLU A 32 -6.05 -10.31 12.88
N HIS A 33 -7.19 -9.63 12.81
CA HIS A 33 -8.04 -9.37 13.96
C HIS A 33 -9.40 -10.09 13.93
N GLY A 34 -9.67 -10.85 12.88
CA GLY A 34 -10.89 -11.65 12.76
C GLY A 34 -12.19 -10.83 12.64
N LEU A 35 -12.11 -9.54 12.36
CA LEU A 35 -13.27 -8.68 12.21
C LEU A 35 -14.04 -9.03 10.95
N LYS A 36 -15.33 -9.34 11.07
CA LYS A 36 -16.17 -9.81 9.95
C LYS A 36 -17.26 -8.83 9.54
N ASN A 37 -17.50 -7.81 10.33
CA ASN A 37 -18.58 -6.85 10.10
C ASN A 37 -18.01 -5.47 9.79
N ILE A 38 -17.28 -5.38 8.68
CA ILE A 38 -16.61 -4.17 8.22
C ILE A 38 -17.34 -3.63 7.00
N ALA A 39 -17.56 -2.31 6.94
CA ALA A 39 -18.01 -1.61 5.75
C ALA A 39 -16.91 -0.71 5.20
N VAL A 40 -16.75 -0.72 3.88
CA VAL A 40 -15.95 0.28 3.16
C VAL A 40 -16.90 1.14 2.34
N ILE A 41 -16.88 2.44 2.60
CA ILE A 41 -17.73 3.41 1.89
C ILE A 41 -16.88 4.18 0.91
N GLU A 42 -17.20 4.07 -0.39
CA GLU A 42 -16.51 4.76 -1.47
C GLU A 42 -17.53 5.58 -2.28
N LYS A 43 -17.21 6.85 -2.52
CA LYS A 43 -18.11 7.76 -3.27
C LYS A 43 -18.09 7.55 -4.78
N GLY A 44 -17.03 6.95 -5.31
CA GLY A 44 -16.84 6.72 -6.74
C GLY A 44 -16.70 5.23 -7.03
N TRP A 45 -15.54 4.81 -7.48
CA TRP A 45 -15.19 3.40 -7.66
C TRP A 45 -13.88 3.08 -6.94
N LEU A 46 -13.67 1.81 -6.64
CA LEU A 46 -12.49 1.36 -5.90
C LEU A 46 -11.20 1.80 -6.60
N GLY A 47 -10.31 2.43 -5.85
CA GLY A 47 -9.05 2.94 -6.36
C GLY A 47 -9.13 4.21 -7.21
N SER A 48 -10.29 4.84 -7.34
CA SER A 48 -10.49 6.02 -8.21
C SER A 48 -9.69 7.27 -7.85
N GLY A 49 -9.21 7.34 -6.61
CA GLY A 49 -8.35 8.43 -6.11
C GLY A 49 -6.87 8.24 -6.49
N ASN A 50 -5.99 8.60 -5.56
CA ASN A 50 -4.54 8.52 -5.75
C ASN A 50 -4.04 7.10 -6.07
N THR A 51 -4.70 6.06 -5.57
CA THR A 51 -4.32 4.66 -5.79
C THR A 51 -4.30 4.30 -7.27
N GLY A 52 -5.28 4.72 -8.05
CA GLY A 52 -5.33 4.45 -9.48
C GLY A 52 -4.63 5.51 -10.35
N ARG A 53 -3.98 6.51 -9.74
CA ARG A 53 -3.34 7.64 -10.44
C ARG A 53 -1.87 7.82 -10.07
N ASN A 54 -1.29 6.86 -9.39
CA ASN A 54 0.11 6.93 -8.97
C ASN A 54 1.04 6.26 -9.99
N THR A 55 2.35 6.43 -9.79
CA THR A 55 3.39 5.87 -10.66
C THR A 55 3.68 4.40 -10.39
N THR A 56 2.96 3.77 -9.45
CA THR A 56 3.13 2.35 -9.06
C THR A 56 4.56 1.98 -8.63
N ILE A 57 5.31 2.94 -8.09
CA ILE A 57 6.65 2.71 -7.54
C ILE A 57 6.53 2.34 -6.06
N ILE A 58 6.95 1.11 -5.74
CA ILE A 58 7.00 0.59 -4.38
C ILE A 58 8.47 0.53 -3.97
N ARG A 59 8.84 1.23 -2.89
CA ARG A 59 10.23 1.34 -2.45
C ARG A 59 10.34 1.56 -0.94
N SER A 60 11.51 1.25 -0.35
CA SER A 60 11.82 1.47 1.07
C SER A 60 13.00 2.42 1.29
N ASN A 61 13.64 2.94 0.26
CA ASN A 61 14.82 3.80 0.34
C ASN A 61 14.52 5.24 0.80
N TYR A 62 13.81 5.38 1.90
CA TYR A 62 13.51 6.67 2.51
C TYR A 62 14.61 7.10 3.48
N LEU A 63 14.81 8.42 3.63
CA LEU A 63 15.92 9.00 4.39
C LEU A 63 15.64 9.11 5.89
N TRP A 64 14.39 9.08 6.28
CA TRP A 64 13.95 9.22 7.67
C TRP A 64 13.76 7.84 8.27
N ASN A 65 14.37 7.59 9.42
CA ASN A 65 14.33 6.26 10.06
C ASN A 65 12.91 5.73 10.21
N GLU A 66 12.00 6.55 10.71
CA GLU A 66 10.60 6.15 10.94
C GLU A 66 9.91 5.77 9.62
N SER A 67 10.14 6.54 8.57
CA SER A 67 9.63 6.23 7.24
C SER A 67 10.28 4.98 6.66
N ALA A 68 11.60 4.82 6.83
CA ALA A 68 12.33 3.66 6.33
C ALA A 68 11.77 2.35 6.93
N PHE A 69 11.54 2.31 8.24
CA PHE A 69 10.94 1.14 8.91
C PHE A 69 9.55 0.82 8.38
N LEU A 70 8.68 1.84 8.26
CA LEU A 70 7.32 1.65 7.76
C LEU A 70 7.32 1.11 6.32
N TYR A 71 8.14 1.70 5.46
CA TYR A 71 8.20 1.31 4.06
C TYR A 71 8.92 -0.02 3.84
N ASP A 72 9.92 -0.37 4.67
CA ASP A 72 10.53 -1.70 4.64
C ASP A 72 9.53 -2.78 5.03
N HIS A 73 8.75 -2.56 6.08
CA HIS A 73 7.65 -3.46 6.44
C HIS A 73 6.63 -3.60 5.30
N SER A 74 6.22 -2.48 4.70
CA SER A 74 5.30 -2.49 3.57
C SER A 74 5.86 -3.25 2.36
N LEU A 75 7.15 -3.11 2.07
CA LEU A 75 7.82 -3.83 1.00
C LEU A 75 7.76 -5.35 1.20
N LYS A 76 8.02 -5.82 2.42
CA LYS A 76 7.91 -7.24 2.78
C LYS A 76 6.49 -7.79 2.59
N LEU A 77 5.47 -6.98 2.86
CA LEU A 77 4.08 -7.35 2.57
C LEU A 77 3.86 -7.51 1.05
N TRP A 78 4.40 -6.60 0.24
CA TRP A 78 4.30 -6.68 -1.21
C TRP A 78 5.00 -7.90 -1.80
N GLU A 79 6.14 -8.32 -1.24
CA GLU A 79 6.89 -9.52 -1.69
C GLU A 79 6.03 -10.79 -1.63
N ASN A 80 5.16 -10.89 -0.65
CA ASN A 80 4.31 -12.06 -0.42
C ASN A 80 2.89 -11.92 -0.97
N LEU A 81 2.47 -10.72 -1.36
CA LEU A 81 1.09 -10.37 -1.63
C LEU A 81 0.47 -11.18 -2.77
N SER A 82 1.23 -11.49 -3.81
CA SER A 82 0.74 -12.32 -4.94
C SER A 82 0.37 -13.73 -4.49
N SER A 83 1.19 -14.33 -3.65
CA SER A 83 0.91 -15.67 -3.07
C SER A 83 -0.26 -15.62 -2.10
N GLU A 84 -0.29 -14.61 -1.27
CA GLU A 84 -1.32 -14.42 -0.25
C GLU A 84 -2.72 -14.21 -0.84
N LEU A 85 -2.81 -13.44 -1.91
CA LEU A 85 -4.08 -13.15 -2.60
C LEU A 85 -4.42 -14.17 -3.69
N ASN A 86 -3.53 -15.13 -3.97
CA ASN A 86 -3.62 -16.00 -5.14
C ASN A 86 -3.90 -15.21 -6.43
N TYR A 87 -3.22 -14.07 -6.57
CA TYR A 87 -3.39 -13.14 -7.67
C TYR A 87 -2.07 -12.45 -8.01
N ASN A 88 -1.69 -12.41 -9.28
CA ASN A 88 -0.48 -11.73 -9.70
C ASN A 88 -0.66 -10.20 -9.59
N VAL A 89 -0.08 -9.60 -8.57
CA VAL A 89 -0.09 -8.13 -8.37
C VAL A 89 0.94 -7.41 -9.26
N MET A 90 1.64 -8.14 -10.13
CA MET A 90 2.68 -7.64 -11.03
C MET A 90 3.82 -6.87 -10.32
N PHE A 91 4.09 -7.24 -9.07
CA PHE A 91 5.20 -6.68 -8.32
C PHE A 91 6.52 -7.28 -8.79
N SER A 92 7.47 -6.44 -9.21
CA SER A 92 8.78 -6.86 -9.70
C SER A 92 9.88 -6.00 -9.10
N GLN A 93 10.73 -6.61 -8.28
CA GLN A 93 11.86 -5.93 -7.67
C GLN A 93 13.00 -5.78 -8.69
N ARG A 94 13.33 -4.53 -9.02
CA ARG A 94 14.38 -4.17 -9.98
C ARG A 94 15.50 -3.34 -9.33
N GLY A 95 15.34 -3.00 -8.06
CA GLY A 95 16.22 -2.09 -7.35
C GLY A 95 15.92 -0.61 -7.65
N VAL A 96 16.71 0.26 -7.03
CA VAL A 96 16.65 1.72 -7.22
C VAL A 96 18.02 2.20 -7.66
N MET A 97 18.06 2.96 -8.75
CA MET A 97 19.25 3.62 -9.24
C MET A 97 19.16 5.12 -8.96
N ASN A 98 20.11 5.65 -8.23
CA ASN A 98 20.28 7.09 -8.04
C ASN A 98 21.44 7.58 -8.91
N LEU A 99 21.21 8.63 -9.67
CA LEU A 99 22.23 9.23 -10.54
C LEU A 99 22.80 10.48 -9.88
N ALA A 100 24.12 10.58 -9.84
CA ALA A 100 24.83 11.79 -9.42
C ALA A 100 25.21 12.62 -10.65
N HIS A 101 24.93 13.91 -10.62
CA HIS A 101 25.24 14.83 -11.72
C HIS A 101 26.41 15.76 -11.40
N ASN A 102 26.86 15.77 -10.15
CA ASN A 102 27.97 16.62 -9.67
C ASN A 102 28.62 16.02 -8.42
N GLU A 103 29.74 16.63 -7.98
CA GLU A 103 30.47 16.16 -6.80
C GLU A 103 29.68 16.27 -5.49
N HIS A 104 28.78 17.23 -5.39
CA HIS A 104 27.93 17.38 -4.22
C HIS A 104 26.99 16.17 -4.10
N ASP A 105 26.34 15.78 -5.20
CA ASP A 105 25.46 14.61 -5.26
C ASP A 105 26.23 13.33 -4.87
N ILE A 106 27.46 13.18 -5.36
CA ILE A 106 28.30 12.02 -5.00
C ILE A 106 28.57 11.98 -3.49
N LYS A 107 28.88 13.13 -2.88
CA LYS A 107 29.12 13.21 -1.43
C LYS A 107 27.86 12.86 -0.64
N GLU A 108 26.71 13.37 -1.06
CA GLU A 108 25.42 13.08 -0.42
C GLU A 108 25.04 11.60 -0.58
N MET A 109 25.26 11.00 -1.74
CA MET A 109 24.98 9.57 -1.94
C MET A 109 25.87 8.68 -1.08
N LYS A 110 27.16 9.01 -0.93
CA LYS A 110 28.08 8.28 -0.06
C LYS A 110 27.72 8.33 1.42
N ARG A 111 26.98 9.33 1.86
CA ARG A 111 26.46 9.41 3.24
C ARG A 111 25.24 8.54 3.51
N ARG A 112 24.64 8.00 2.45
CA ARG A 112 23.38 7.23 2.52
C ARG A 112 23.59 5.72 2.41
N ILE A 113 24.83 5.30 2.27
CA ILE A 113 25.27 3.91 2.25
C ILE A 113 25.84 3.57 3.63
#